data_8fcffa7e7c0f6e432cd0b80bcac16a28
#
_entry.id   8fcffa7e7c0f6e432cd0b80bcac16a28
#
_cell.length_a   1.000
_cell.length_b   1.000
_cell.length_c   1.000
_cell.angle_alpha   90.00
_cell.angle_beta   90.00
_cell.angle_gamma   90.00
#
_symmetry.space_group_name_H-M   'P 1'
#
loop_
_entity.id
_entity.type
_entity.pdbx_description
1 polymer ?
#
loop_
_entity_poly.entity_id
_entity_poly.type
_entity_poly.pdbx_seq_one_letter_code
_entity_poly.pdbx_strand_id
1 'polypeptide(L)'
;MSQSTLHLGVVMDPISDIAYKKDTTLAMLWAAQERGYTLHYMEQDDLFLQAGKAYARMRPLTVYRNPEHWYDLGEATQRPLAELDVVLMRKDPPVDAEFIN
;
A
#
# COMPACT_ATOMS: atom_id res chain seq x y z
N MET A 1 9.95 -17.53 -19.66
CA MET A 1 9.77 -16.60 -19.58
C MET A 1 9.62 -16.09 -18.49
N SER A 2 10.05 -15.33 -18.18
CA SER A 2 9.86 -14.88 -17.05
C SER A 2 8.90 -13.94 -17.04
N GLN A 3 8.19 -13.82 -16.08
CA GLN A 3 7.28 -12.94 -15.92
C GLN A 3 7.73 -11.98 -15.08
N SER A 4 7.71 -10.77 -15.29
CA SER A 4 8.02 -9.72 -14.41
C SER A 4 7.02 -9.62 -13.38
N THR A 5 7.41 -9.58 -12.16
CA THR A 5 6.50 -9.38 -11.05
C THR A 5 6.25 -7.90 -10.93
N LEU A 6 4.99 -7.51 -10.94
CA LEU A 6 4.65 -6.12 -10.78
C LEU A 6 4.64 -5.74 -9.30
N HIS A 7 5.05 -4.52 -9.00
CA HIS A 7 5.11 -4.04 -7.64
C HIS A 7 4.03 -2.98 -7.43
N LEU A 8 3.16 -3.22 -6.48
CA LEU A 8 2.08 -2.31 -6.17
C LEU A 8 2.28 -1.75 -4.78
N GLY A 9 2.36 -0.44 -4.65
CA GLY A 9 2.46 0.19 -3.36
C GLY A 9 1.12 0.76 -2.96
N VAL A 10 0.74 0.63 -1.72
CA VAL A 10 -0.50 1.19 -1.22
C VAL A 10 -0.18 2.15 -0.08
N VAL A 11 -0.68 3.37 -0.18
CA VAL A 11 -0.53 4.36 0.87
C VAL A 11 -1.88 4.43 1.55
N MET A 12 -1.96 4.05 2.82
CA MET A 12 -3.24 3.93 3.49
C MET A 12 -3.10 4.18 4.98
N ASP A 13 -4.21 4.28 5.68
CA ASP A 13 -4.20 4.37 7.11
C ASP A 13 -3.73 3.04 7.68
N PRO A 14 -3.34 2.97 8.92
CA PRO A 14 -2.81 1.73 9.46
C PRO A 14 -3.71 0.54 9.17
N ILE A 15 -3.14 -0.47 8.55
CA ILE A 15 -3.92 -1.60 8.09
C ILE A 15 -4.56 -2.36 9.24
N SER A 16 -4.03 -2.23 10.43
CA SER A 16 -4.61 -2.85 11.60
C SER A 16 -5.92 -2.19 12.00
N ASP A 17 -6.16 -0.95 11.52
CA ASP A 17 -7.33 -0.21 11.90
C ASP A 17 -8.47 -0.26 10.90
N ILE A 18 -8.28 -0.92 9.76
CA ILE A 18 -9.32 -0.91 8.75
C ILE A 18 -10.43 -1.90 9.14
N ALA A 19 -11.61 -1.67 8.59
CA ALA A 19 -12.74 -2.56 8.86
C ALA A 19 -12.69 -3.72 7.87
N TYR A 20 -12.30 -4.87 8.35
CA TYR A 20 -12.07 -6.03 7.49
C TYR A 20 -13.21 -6.28 6.51
N LYS A 21 -14.43 -6.24 6.96
CA LYS A 21 -15.53 -6.59 6.10
C LYS A 21 -15.94 -5.52 5.12
N LYS A 22 -15.64 -4.29 5.42
CA LYS A 22 -16.09 -3.20 4.60
C LYS A 22 -15.06 -2.48 3.81
N ASP A 23 -13.81 -2.81 4.01
CA ASP A 23 -12.75 -2.02 3.40
C ASP A 23 -12.47 -2.45 1.98
N THR A 24 -12.70 -1.55 1.03
CA THR A 24 -12.48 -1.88 -0.36
C THR A 24 -11.01 -1.95 -0.68
N THR A 25 -10.17 -1.27 0.11
CA THR A 25 -8.73 -1.34 -0.11
C THR A 25 -8.26 -2.78 0.09
N LEU A 26 -8.75 -3.44 1.12
CA LEU A 26 -8.35 -4.82 1.38
C LEU A 26 -8.78 -5.71 0.23
N ALA A 27 -9.97 -5.50 -0.30
CA ALA A 27 -10.45 -6.29 -1.44
C ALA A 27 -9.56 -6.07 -2.65
N MET A 28 -9.10 -4.84 -2.88
CA MET A 28 -8.22 -4.57 -3.99
C MET A 28 -6.88 -5.23 -3.79
N LEU A 29 -6.39 -5.28 -2.56
CA LEU A 29 -5.11 -5.91 -2.26
C LEU A 29 -5.20 -7.42 -2.45
N TRP A 30 -6.32 -8.04 -2.06
CA TRP A 30 -6.49 -9.45 -2.31
C TRP A 30 -6.44 -9.75 -3.80
N ALA A 31 -7.13 -8.94 -4.61
CA ALA A 31 -7.17 -9.16 -6.05
C ALA A 31 -5.78 -8.99 -6.65
N ALA A 32 -5.05 -7.98 -6.22
CA ALA A 32 -3.70 -7.76 -6.75
C ALA A 32 -2.78 -8.91 -6.37
N GLN A 33 -2.88 -9.37 -5.14
CA GLN A 33 -2.02 -10.44 -4.68
C GLN A 33 -2.32 -11.73 -5.46
N GLU A 34 -3.59 -11.98 -5.76
CA GLU A 34 -3.96 -13.16 -6.51
C GLU A 34 -3.45 -13.10 -7.94
N ARG A 35 -3.18 -11.92 -8.44
CA ARG A 35 -2.64 -11.77 -9.78
C ARG A 35 -1.12 -11.82 -9.80
N GLY A 36 -0.51 -12.03 -8.67
CA GLY A 36 0.95 -12.15 -8.60
C GLY A 36 1.68 -10.87 -8.33
N TYR A 37 0.98 -9.80 -7.95
CA TYR A 37 1.66 -8.55 -7.65
C TYR A 37 2.37 -8.66 -6.31
N THR A 38 3.51 -8.00 -6.20
CA THR A 38 4.18 -7.89 -4.91
C THR A 38 3.63 -6.63 -4.26
N LEU A 39 3.10 -6.75 -3.07
CA LEU A 39 2.48 -5.64 -2.38
C LEU A 39 3.46 -4.97 -1.44
N HIS A 40 3.42 -3.64 -1.39
CA HIS A 40 4.26 -2.87 -0.50
C HIS A 40 3.35 -1.93 0.28
N TYR A 41 3.44 -1.97 1.59
CA TYR A 41 2.58 -1.18 2.46
C TYR A 41 3.32 0.05 2.94
N MET A 42 2.66 1.18 2.94
CA MET A 42 3.25 2.37 3.50
C MET A 42 2.13 3.27 4.01
N GLU A 43 2.45 4.09 4.98
CA GLU A 43 1.50 5.06 5.51
C GLU A 43 1.95 6.42 5.03
N GLN A 44 1.09 7.40 5.13
CA GLN A 44 1.43 8.69 4.60
C GLN A 44 2.71 9.26 5.21
N ASP A 45 2.94 9.02 6.49
CA ASP A 45 4.12 9.52 7.14
C ASP A 45 5.39 8.83 6.69
N ASP A 46 5.29 7.76 5.94
CA ASP A 46 6.46 7.06 5.45
C ASP A 46 6.99 7.68 4.17
N LEU A 47 6.28 8.63 3.59
CA LEU A 47 6.69 9.25 2.35
C LEU A 47 7.63 10.41 2.61
N PHE A 48 8.64 10.56 1.81
CA PHE A 48 9.55 11.69 1.96
C PHE A 48 10.27 11.99 0.64
N LEU A 49 10.84 13.16 0.57
CA LEU A 49 11.59 13.56 -0.61
C LEU A 49 13.07 13.60 -0.25
N GLN A 50 13.90 13.16 -1.16
CA GLN A 50 15.31 13.19 -0.93
C GLN A 50 15.99 13.47 -2.26
N ALA A 51 16.79 14.48 -2.34
CA ALA A 51 17.50 14.86 -3.57
C ALA A 51 16.54 15.00 -4.74
N GLY A 52 15.37 15.55 -4.50
CA GLY A 52 14.40 15.77 -5.55
C GLY A 52 13.62 14.56 -5.98
N LYS A 53 13.78 13.44 -5.31
CA LYS A 53 13.06 12.24 -5.67
C LYS A 53 12.18 11.77 -4.53
N ALA A 54 11.07 11.15 -4.88
CA ALA A 54 10.14 10.66 -3.87
C ALA A 54 10.54 9.27 -3.43
N TYR A 55 10.63 9.09 -2.13
CA TYR A 55 10.97 7.82 -1.53
C TYR A 55 9.93 7.46 -0.47
N ALA A 56 9.91 6.24 -0.07
CA ALA A 56 9.03 5.83 1.03
C ALA A 56 9.66 4.68 1.77
N ARG A 57 9.32 4.60 3.04
CA ARG A 57 9.67 3.43 3.83
C ARG A 57 8.54 2.45 3.61
N MET A 58 8.83 1.34 2.99
CA MET A 58 7.83 0.36 2.61
C MET A 58 8.05 -0.95 3.30
N ARG A 59 6.97 -1.68 3.57
CA ARG A 59 7.06 -3.02 4.13
C ARG A 59 6.40 -3.98 3.19
N PRO A 60 6.98 -5.15 2.95
CA PRO A 60 6.31 -6.16 2.15
C PRO A 60 5.00 -6.53 2.83
N LEU A 61 3.94 -6.64 2.07
CA LEU A 61 2.62 -6.91 2.61
C LEU A 61 2.05 -8.18 2.03
N THR A 62 1.52 -9.04 2.88
CA THR A 62 0.75 -10.20 2.45
C THR A 62 -0.62 -10.06 3.06
N VAL A 63 -1.67 -10.31 2.30
CA VAL A 63 -3.02 -10.19 2.80
C VAL A 63 -3.75 -11.52 2.78
N TYR A 64 -4.64 -11.72 3.71
CA TYR A 64 -5.36 -12.96 3.86
C TYR A 64 -6.85 -12.70 4.02
N ARG A 65 -7.67 -13.68 3.71
CA ARG A 65 -9.11 -13.54 3.85
C ARG A 65 -9.54 -14.14 5.19
N ASN A 66 -8.99 -13.58 6.26
CA ASN A 66 -9.27 -14.06 7.60
C ASN A 66 -9.52 -12.85 8.49
N PRO A 67 -10.69 -12.70 9.06
CA PRO A 67 -10.98 -11.52 9.89
C PRO A 67 -10.13 -11.42 11.15
N GLU A 68 -9.49 -12.51 11.57
CA GLU A 68 -8.66 -12.43 12.74
C GLU A 68 -7.18 -12.23 12.38
N HIS A 69 -6.82 -12.42 11.15
CA HIS A 69 -5.44 -12.21 10.73
C HIS A 69 -5.45 -11.93 9.25
N TRP A 70 -5.64 -10.67 8.87
CA TRP A 70 -5.82 -10.35 7.46
C TRP A 70 -4.58 -9.80 6.80
N TYR A 71 -3.49 -9.62 7.54
CA TYR A 71 -2.28 -9.10 6.94
C TYR A 71 -1.02 -9.51 7.69
N ASP A 72 0.10 -9.50 6.98
CA ASP A 72 1.41 -9.65 7.58
C ASP A 72 2.28 -8.59 6.95
N LEU A 73 3.14 -7.96 7.72
CA LEU A 73 4.07 -6.97 7.24
C LEU A 73 5.49 -7.44 7.51
N GLY A 74 6.34 -7.28 6.51
CA GLY A 74 7.75 -7.63 6.68
C GLY A 74 8.55 -6.45 7.13
N GLU A 75 9.85 -6.52 6.94
CA GLU A 75 10.75 -5.52 7.41
C GLU A 75 10.71 -4.28 6.55
N ALA A 76 10.76 -3.11 7.15
CA ALA A 76 10.67 -1.86 6.41
C ALA A 76 11.98 -1.57 5.68
N THR A 77 11.87 -1.11 4.45
CA THR A 77 13.04 -0.69 3.68
C THR A 77 12.71 0.61 2.98
N GLN A 78 13.70 1.44 2.75
CA GLN A 78 13.49 2.67 2.02
C GLN A 78 13.69 2.40 0.55
N ARG A 79 12.76 2.81 -0.27
CA ARG A 79 12.85 2.62 -1.71
C ARG A 79 12.27 3.80 -2.44
N PRO A 80 12.78 4.09 -3.64
CA PRO A 80 12.18 5.15 -4.45
C PRO A 80 10.80 4.72 -4.92
N LEU A 81 9.85 5.63 -4.93
CA LEU A 81 8.53 5.31 -5.42
C LEU A 81 8.56 4.91 -6.88
N ALA A 82 9.57 5.33 -7.60
CA ALA A 82 9.68 4.98 -9.02
C ALA A 82 9.87 3.48 -9.24
N GLU A 83 10.23 2.74 -8.19
CA GLU A 83 10.37 1.30 -8.33
C GLU A 83 9.02 0.60 -8.33
N LEU A 84 7.96 1.31 -7.99
CA LEU A 84 6.64 0.70 -7.97
C LEU A 84 5.97 0.87 -9.32
N ASP A 85 5.26 -0.15 -9.75
CA ASP A 85 4.54 -0.08 -11.02
C ASP A 85 3.20 0.58 -10.84
N VAL A 86 2.61 0.45 -9.66
CA VAL A 86 1.31 1.04 -9.37
C VAL A 86 1.34 1.56 -7.95
N VAL A 87 0.79 2.74 -7.73
CA VAL A 87 0.68 3.29 -6.38
C VAL A 87 -0.77 3.63 -6.13
N LEU A 88 -1.35 3.06 -5.10
CA LEU A 88 -2.72 3.34 -4.74
C LEU A 88 -2.72 4.27 -3.54
N MET A 89 -3.36 5.41 -3.68
CA MET A 89 -3.49 6.35 -2.58
C MET A 89 -4.85 6.13 -1.96
N ARG A 90 -4.86 5.39 -0.88
CA ARG A 90 -6.14 5.03 -0.24
C ARG A 90 -6.32 5.67 1.13
N LYS A 91 -5.59 6.74 1.38
CA LYS A 91 -5.76 7.41 2.63
C LYS A 91 -6.92 8.37 2.51
N ASP A 92 -7.78 8.40 3.48
CA ASP A 92 -8.91 9.28 3.45
C ASP A 92 -8.45 10.72 3.55
N PRO A 93 -8.98 11.58 2.73
CA PRO A 93 -8.57 12.98 2.81
C PRO A 93 -9.14 13.64 4.06
N PRO A 94 -8.56 14.76 4.46
CA PRO A 94 -9.09 15.49 5.60
C PRO A 94 -10.49 15.93 5.31
N VAL A 95 -11.23 16.06 6.36
CA VAL A 95 -12.56 16.43 6.21
C VAL A 95 -12.80 17.70 5.52
N ASP A 96 -12.02 18.70 5.70
CA ASP A 96 -12.32 19.94 5.12
C ASP A 96 -12.07 19.85 3.67
N ALA A 97 -11.64 18.87 3.17
CA ALA A 97 -11.67 18.68 1.83
C ALA A 97 -11.54 19.76 0.95
N GLU A 98 -10.85 20.61 1.26
CA GLU A 98 -10.74 21.60 0.50
C GLU A 98 -10.21 21.22 -0.71
N PHE A 99 -9.73 20.24 -0.80
CA PHE A 99 -9.22 19.90 -1.91
C PHE A 99 -10.07 19.66 -2.91
N ILE A 100 -10.97 20.02 -2.79
CA ILE A 100 -11.82 19.75 -3.68
C ILE A 100 -11.55 20.34 -4.78
N ASN A 101 -11.17 20.90 -4.88
CA ASN A 101 -11.10 21.48 -5.89
C ASN A 101 -10.82 21.34 -6.54
#